data_99c834177247374dc4b90c320d087fd8
#
_entry.id   99c834177247374dc4b90c320d087fd8
#
_cell.length_a   1.000
_cell.length_b   1.000
_cell.length_c   1.000
_cell.angle_alpha   90.00
_cell.angle_beta   90.00
_cell.angle_gamma   90.00
#
_symmetry.space_group_name_H-M   'P 1'
#
loop_
_entity.id
_entity.type
_entity.pdbx_description
1 polymer ?
#
loop_
_entity_poly.entity_id
_entity_poly.type
_entity_poly.pdbx_seq_one_letter_code
_entity_poly.pdbx_strand_id
1 'polypeptide(L)'
;MTGTVLQVSTSRGGIPKRALLSAELTAAGVVGDAWRYPFHGGPRKAILLVTSEGIEELVAQGFTLFAGALGENLTTRGLDRRTMYFGQRFRVGHATIELTLMRTPCATLDVYGGGIQAAMYDALVQAGDPASPVWGLSGFYASVIEPGTVSPGDEVALITPPSRRRRR
;
A
#
# COMPACT_ATOMS: atom_id res chain seq x y z
N MET A 1 -13.51 -9.63 3.74
CA MET A 1 -12.87 -8.96 2.58
C MET A 1 -11.74 -9.86 2.14
N THR A 2 -11.73 -10.23 0.87
CA THR A 2 -10.69 -11.05 0.25
C THR A 2 -10.35 -10.47 -1.12
N GLY A 3 -9.09 -10.62 -1.49
CA GLY A 3 -8.56 -10.21 -2.80
C GLY A 3 -7.36 -11.08 -3.15
N THR A 4 -6.58 -10.65 -4.12
CA THR A 4 -5.37 -11.34 -4.57
C THR A 4 -4.20 -10.38 -4.70
N VAL A 5 -2.99 -10.88 -4.54
CA VAL A 5 -1.77 -10.17 -4.88
C VAL A 5 -1.66 -10.12 -6.41
N LEU A 6 -1.71 -8.93 -6.99
CA LEU A 6 -1.49 -8.75 -8.41
C LEU A 6 0.01 -8.70 -8.73
N GLN A 7 0.78 -7.99 -7.91
CA GLN A 7 2.22 -7.82 -8.09
C GLN A 7 2.92 -7.63 -6.75
N VAL A 8 4.10 -8.22 -6.62
CA VAL A 8 5.08 -7.93 -5.57
C VAL A 8 6.24 -7.18 -6.21
N SER A 9 6.69 -6.09 -5.57
CA SER A 9 7.67 -5.18 -6.19
C SER A 9 8.74 -4.71 -5.22
N THR A 10 9.95 -4.55 -5.74
CA THR A 10 11.10 -3.95 -5.05
C THR A 10 11.86 -2.99 -5.95
N SER A 11 12.73 -2.17 -5.35
CA SER A 11 13.70 -1.35 -6.07
C SER A 11 14.98 -1.21 -5.24
N ARG A 12 16.03 -0.70 -5.86
CA ARG A 12 17.27 -0.29 -5.17
C ARG A 12 17.20 1.15 -4.63
N GLY A 13 15.99 1.66 -4.46
CA GLY A 13 15.67 3.04 -4.07
C GLY A 13 14.98 3.79 -5.21
N GLY A 14 13.87 4.47 -4.86
CA GLY A 14 13.08 5.25 -5.81
C GLY A 14 11.98 4.45 -6.52
N ILE A 15 11.40 5.09 -7.52
CA ILE A 15 10.26 4.62 -8.30
C ILE A 15 10.62 4.54 -9.79
N PRO A 16 9.93 3.69 -10.58
CA PRO A 16 8.97 2.65 -10.15
C PRO A 16 9.69 1.46 -9.47
N LYS A 17 8.97 0.73 -8.64
CA LYS A 17 9.41 -0.59 -8.19
C LYS A 17 9.10 -1.64 -9.25
N ARG A 18 9.96 -2.66 -9.34
CA ARG A 18 9.88 -3.71 -10.37
C ARG A 18 9.29 -4.98 -9.82
N ALA A 19 8.50 -5.66 -10.66
CA ALA A 19 7.87 -6.93 -10.34
C ALA A 19 8.87 -8.03 -10.02
N LEU A 20 8.52 -8.87 -9.03
CA LEU A 20 9.19 -10.10 -8.67
C LEU A 20 8.24 -11.29 -8.82
N LEU A 21 8.81 -12.49 -9.04
CA LEU A 21 8.06 -13.74 -9.04
C LEU A 21 7.60 -14.13 -7.64
N SER A 22 8.37 -13.76 -6.63
CA SER A 22 8.04 -13.92 -5.21
C SER A 22 8.95 -13.01 -4.37
N ALA A 23 8.53 -12.72 -3.15
CA ALA A 23 9.35 -11.99 -2.19
C ALA A 23 9.13 -12.50 -0.77
N GLU A 24 10.13 -12.37 0.07
CA GLU A 24 10.04 -12.59 1.50
C GLU A 24 9.72 -11.28 2.20
N LEU A 25 8.63 -11.25 2.96
CA LEU A 25 8.25 -10.14 3.83
C LEU A 25 8.80 -10.38 5.22
N THR A 26 9.49 -9.39 5.78
CA THR A 26 10.03 -9.40 7.14
C THR A 26 9.62 -8.14 7.90
N ALA A 27 9.86 -8.11 9.21
CA ALA A 27 9.63 -6.90 10.00
C ALA A 27 10.43 -5.68 9.51
N ALA A 28 11.53 -5.91 8.80
CA ALA A 28 12.33 -4.85 8.18
C ALA A 28 11.83 -4.42 6.78
N GLY A 29 10.83 -5.09 6.23
CA GLY A 29 10.29 -4.86 4.89
C GLY A 29 10.49 -6.04 3.96
N VAL A 30 10.41 -5.79 2.67
CA VAL A 30 10.64 -6.79 1.62
C VAL A 30 12.14 -7.03 1.47
N VAL A 31 12.56 -8.30 1.52
CA VAL A 31 13.98 -8.64 1.31
C VAL A 31 14.42 -8.20 -0.08
N GLY A 32 15.55 -7.47 -0.15
CA GLY A 32 16.09 -6.93 -1.39
C GLY A 32 15.50 -5.57 -1.80
N ASP A 33 14.54 -5.04 -1.05
CA ASP A 33 14.03 -3.68 -1.26
C ASP A 33 14.94 -2.63 -0.60
N ALA A 34 14.95 -1.42 -1.14
CA ALA A 34 15.64 -0.27 -0.57
C ALA A 34 14.79 0.99 -0.71
N TRP A 35 15.02 1.95 0.18
CA TRP A 35 14.39 3.26 0.16
C TRP A 35 15.37 4.34 -0.29
N ARG A 36 14.87 5.27 -1.08
CA ARG A 36 15.66 6.45 -1.49
C ARG A 36 16.00 7.32 -0.27
N TYR A 37 15.09 7.36 0.71
CA TYR A 37 15.26 8.14 1.94
C TYR A 37 15.01 7.24 3.16
N PRO A 38 15.84 7.31 4.22
CA PRO A 38 15.72 6.44 5.40
C PRO A 38 14.36 6.50 6.10
N PHE A 39 13.69 7.65 6.08
CA PHE A 39 12.39 7.85 6.73
C PHE A 39 11.20 7.26 5.95
N HIS A 40 11.42 6.72 4.74
CA HIS A 40 10.40 6.00 3.98
C HIS A 40 10.18 4.56 4.47
N GLY A 41 11.10 4.04 5.26
CA GLY A 41 11.04 2.70 5.85
C GLY A 41 10.78 2.71 7.35
N GLY A 42 11.00 1.56 7.96
CA GLY A 42 10.84 1.32 9.40
C GLY A 42 9.71 0.35 9.72
N PRO A 43 9.60 -0.11 10.98
CA PRO A 43 8.67 -1.19 11.35
C PRO A 43 7.21 -0.91 11.01
N ARG A 44 6.78 0.35 11.08
CA ARG A 44 5.42 0.76 10.74
C ARG A 44 5.21 1.09 9.26
N LYS A 45 6.27 1.08 8.48
CA LYS A 45 6.32 1.36 7.05
C LYS A 45 7.09 0.26 6.31
N ALA A 46 7.03 -0.97 6.83
CA ALA A 46 7.74 -2.10 6.26
C ALA A 46 7.27 -2.43 4.85
N ILE A 47 5.97 -2.28 4.60
CA ILE A 47 5.30 -2.55 3.32
C ILE A 47 4.44 -1.35 2.94
N LEU A 48 4.44 -0.99 1.66
CA LEU A 48 3.43 -0.13 1.06
C LEU A 48 2.50 -0.99 0.20
N LEU A 49 1.21 -0.94 0.48
CA LEU A 49 0.15 -1.64 -0.23
C LEU A 49 -0.73 -0.64 -0.98
N VAL A 50 -0.99 -0.90 -2.25
CA VAL A 50 -1.92 -0.14 -3.11
C VAL A 50 -2.87 -1.11 -3.80
N THR A 51 -4.14 -0.72 -3.97
CA THR A 51 -5.10 -1.51 -4.73
C THR A 51 -5.01 -1.17 -6.22
N SER A 52 -5.13 -2.17 -7.10
CA SER A 52 -5.15 -1.94 -8.55
C SER A 52 -6.34 -1.08 -8.96
N GLU A 53 -7.47 -1.21 -8.26
CA GLU A 53 -8.66 -0.40 -8.45
C GLU A 53 -8.37 1.09 -8.18
N GLY A 54 -7.58 1.39 -7.13
CA GLY A 54 -7.12 2.76 -6.85
C GLY A 54 -6.19 3.30 -7.93
N ILE A 55 -5.31 2.46 -8.48
CA ILE A 55 -4.48 2.83 -9.63
C ILE A 55 -5.36 3.14 -10.84
N GLU A 56 -6.35 2.28 -11.14
CA GLU A 56 -7.29 2.45 -12.24
C GLU A 56 -8.12 3.75 -12.11
N GLU A 57 -8.54 4.10 -10.88
CA GLU A 57 -9.22 5.38 -10.61
C GLU A 57 -8.35 6.59 -10.95
N LEU A 58 -7.05 6.54 -10.62
CA LEU A 58 -6.10 7.62 -10.94
C LEU A 58 -5.77 7.66 -12.44
N VAL A 59 -5.64 6.50 -13.09
CA VAL A 59 -5.45 6.42 -14.54
C VAL A 59 -6.64 7.03 -15.28
N ALA A 60 -7.86 6.80 -14.82
CA ALA A 60 -9.07 7.41 -15.38
C ALA A 60 -9.09 8.93 -15.25
N GLN A 61 -8.33 9.52 -14.31
CA GLN A 61 -8.12 10.95 -14.17
C GLN A 61 -7.00 11.50 -15.06
N GLY A 62 -6.31 10.66 -15.82
CA GLY A 62 -5.27 11.02 -16.78
C GLY A 62 -3.84 10.82 -16.29
N PHE A 63 -3.60 10.23 -15.12
CA PHE A 63 -2.26 9.92 -14.65
C PHE A 63 -1.71 8.65 -15.31
N THR A 64 -0.41 8.64 -15.63
CA THR A 64 0.26 7.49 -16.29
C THR A 64 0.79 6.52 -15.24
N LEU A 65 -0.08 5.68 -14.69
CA LEU A 65 0.25 4.76 -13.60
C LEU A 65 0.13 3.28 -14.01
N PHE A 66 0.86 2.44 -13.30
CA PHE A 66 0.89 0.98 -13.43
C PHE A 66 1.33 0.38 -12.10
N ALA A 67 1.22 -0.93 -11.93
CA ALA A 67 1.66 -1.62 -10.71
C ALA A 67 3.17 -1.40 -10.46
N GLY A 68 3.53 -0.90 -9.29
CA GLY A 68 4.88 -0.49 -8.89
C GLY A 68 5.19 0.99 -9.10
N ALA A 69 4.38 1.73 -9.86
CA ALA A 69 4.60 3.14 -10.18
C ALA A 69 4.62 4.03 -8.93
N LEU A 70 3.72 3.79 -8.00
CA LEU A 70 3.63 4.57 -6.77
C LEU A 70 4.69 4.21 -5.73
N GLY A 71 5.55 3.23 -6.03
CA GLY A 71 6.57 2.74 -5.12
C GLY A 71 6.05 1.72 -4.12
N GLU A 72 4.90 1.13 -4.39
CA GLU A 72 4.31 0.08 -3.57
C GLU A 72 5.06 -1.24 -3.71
N ASN A 73 5.10 -1.99 -2.59
CA ASN A 73 5.63 -3.35 -2.54
C ASN A 73 4.57 -4.37 -2.92
N LEU A 74 3.31 -4.11 -2.57
CA LEU A 74 2.18 -4.98 -2.86
C LEU A 74 1.13 -4.19 -3.65
N THR A 75 0.86 -4.63 -4.87
CA THR A 75 -0.33 -4.23 -5.62
C THR A 75 -1.35 -5.35 -5.49
N THR A 76 -2.54 -5.04 -4.98
CA THR A 76 -3.61 -6.03 -4.74
C THR A 76 -4.80 -5.77 -5.66
N ARG A 77 -5.62 -6.80 -5.87
CA ARG A 77 -6.89 -6.71 -6.60
C ARG A 77 -8.02 -7.32 -5.78
N GLY A 78 -9.22 -6.75 -5.88
CA GLY A 78 -10.43 -7.24 -5.20
C GLY A 78 -10.61 -6.71 -3.79
N LEU A 79 -9.76 -5.78 -3.33
CA LEU A 79 -9.94 -5.09 -2.06
C LEU A 79 -10.57 -3.72 -2.29
N ASP A 80 -11.63 -3.41 -1.56
CA ASP A 80 -12.18 -2.05 -1.55
C ASP A 80 -11.42 -1.18 -0.55
N ARG A 81 -10.56 -0.29 -1.06
CA ARG A 81 -9.75 0.66 -0.28
C ARG A 81 -10.55 1.47 0.72
N ARG A 82 -11.83 1.78 0.40
CA ARG A 82 -12.73 2.59 1.25
C ARG A 82 -13.16 1.87 2.52
N THR A 83 -13.02 0.55 2.55
CA THR A 83 -13.33 -0.29 3.71
C THR A 83 -12.09 -0.80 4.44
N MET A 84 -10.92 -0.31 4.05
CA MET A 84 -9.63 -0.62 4.68
C MET A 84 -9.27 0.44 5.72
N TYR A 85 -8.88 0.02 6.93
CA TYR A 85 -8.61 0.92 8.06
C TYR A 85 -7.35 0.51 8.82
N PHE A 86 -6.74 1.44 9.50
CA PHE A 86 -5.58 1.17 10.36
C PHE A 86 -5.93 0.18 11.47
N GLY A 87 -5.02 -0.73 11.76
CA GLY A 87 -5.19 -1.83 12.72
C GLY A 87 -5.85 -3.08 12.15
N GLN A 88 -6.35 -3.04 10.90
CA GLN A 88 -6.77 -4.27 10.23
C GLN A 88 -5.57 -5.14 9.90
N ARG A 89 -5.72 -6.44 10.12
CA ARG A 89 -4.73 -7.45 9.76
C ARG A 89 -5.19 -8.25 8.56
N PHE A 90 -4.26 -8.48 7.67
CA PHE A 90 -4.47 -9.28 6.47
C PHE A 90 -3.44 -10.40 6.43
N ARG A 91 -3.91 -11.61 6.13
CA ARG A 91 -3.05 -12.66 5.61
C ARG A 91 -2.78 -12.35 4.15
N VAL A 92 -1.51 -12.39 3.76
CA VAL A 92 -1.03 -12.16 2.38
C VAL A 92 -0.08 -13.30 2.04
N GLY A 93 -0.54 -14.27 1.29
CA GLY A 93 0.20 -15.52 1.08
C GLY A 93 0.56 -16.18 2.42
N HIS A 94 1.86 -16.33 2.69
CA HIS A 94 2.36 -16.91 3.94
C HIS A 94 2.66 -15.87 5.03
N ALA A 95 2.53 -14.56 4.74
CA ALA A 95 2.78 -13.48 5.69
C ALA A 95 1.48 -12.96 6.33
N THR A 96 1.62 -12.28 7.48
CA THR A 96 0.55 -11.48 8.09
C THR A 96 1.02 -10.05 8.23
N ILE A 97 0.23 -9.09 7.72
CA ILE A 97 0.50 -7.65 7.81
C ILE A 97 -0.60 -6.93 8.59
N GLU A 98 -0.26 -5.79 9.20
CA GLU A 98 -1.21 -4.89 9.86
C GLU A 98 -1.09 -3.49 9.26
N LEU A 99 -2.22 -2.92 8.79
CA LEU A 99 -2.25 -1.56 8.26
C LEU A 99 -1.97 -0.55 9.36
N THR A 100 -1.05 0.38 9.15
CA THR A 100 -0.54 1.28 10.19
C THR A 100 -0.86 2.74 9.96
N LEU A 101 -0.69 3.23 8.74
CA LEU A 101 -0.91 4.63 8.38
C LEU A 101 -1.07 4.79 6.86
N MET A 102 -1.61 5.94 6.46
CA MET A 102 -1.67 6.32 5.05
C MET A 102 -0.31 6.86 4.59
N ARG A 103 0.06 6.52 3.36
CA ARG A 103 1.24 7.11 2.74
C ARG A 103 0.95 8.57 2.40
N THR A 104 1.84 9.47 2.81
CA THR A 104 1.85 10.86 2.34
C THR A 104 2.58 10.93 1.00
N PRO A 105 1.94 11.36 -0.09
CA PRO A 105 2.60 11.49 -1.37
C PRO A 105 3.63 12.62 -1.35
N CYS A 106 4.62 12.56 -2.23
CA CYS A 106 5.63 13.58 -2.38
C CYS A 106 5.87 13.91 -3.86
N ALA A 107 6.62 14.97 -4.12
CA ALA A 107 6.90 15.47 -5.46
C ALA A 107 7.57 14.45 -6.41
N THR A 108 8.14 13.37 -5.89
CA THR A 108 8.67 12.28 -6.71
C THR A 108 7.61 11.67 -7.64
N LEU A 109 6.33 11.74 -7.25
CA LEU A 109 5.22 11.22 -8.04
C LEU A 109 4.80 12.13 -9.21
N ASP A 110 5.23 13.37 -9.23
CA ASP A 110 4.84 14.34 -10.25
C ASP A 110 5.29 13.93 -11.66
N VAL A 111 6.22 12.98 -11.76
CA VAL A 111 6.62 12.34 -13.03
C VAL A 111 5.47 11.61 -13.74
N TYR A 112 4.43 11.24 -13.01
CA TYR A 112 3.24 10.57 -13.55
C TYR A 112 2.10 11.52 -13.91
N GLY A 113 2.28 12.80 -13.65
CA GLY A 113 1.34 13.86 -13.99
C GLY A 113 1.24 14.91 -12.90
N GLY A 114 1.18 16.18 -13.30
CA GLY A 114 1.01 17.29 -12.37
C GLY A 114 -0.32 17.17 -11.62
N GLY A 115 -0.29 17.50 -10.32
CA GLY A 115 -1.48 17.43 -9.46
C GLY A 115 -1.79 16.05 -8.89
N ILE A 116 -0.97 15.02 -9.17
CA ILE A 116 -1.19 13.66 -8.67
C ILE A 116 -1.26 13.58 -7.14
N GLN A 117 -0.46 14.40 -6.44
CA GLN A 117 -0.47 14.42 -4.99
C GLN A 117 -1.84 14.85 -4.43
N ALA A 118 -2.45 15.90 -5.00
CA ALA A 118 -3.77 16.39 -4.60
C ALA A 118 -4.90 15.43 -5.02
N ALA A 119 -4.71 14.68 -6.12
CA ALA A 119 -5.68 13.69 -6.58
C ALA A 119 -5.78 12.47 -5.66
N MET A 120 -4.76 12.20 -4.84
CA MET A 120 -4.71 10.99 -3.99
C MET A 120 -4.66 11.29 -2.49
N TYR A 121 -4.60 12.55 -2.09
CA TYR A 121 -4.40 12.93 -0.68
C TYR A 121 -4.99 14.32 -0.41
N ASP A 122 -5.93 14.38 0.51
CA ASP A 122 -6.63 15.60 0.92
C ASP A 122 -6.52 15.85 2.44
N ALA A 123 -7.14 16.92 2.93
CA ALA A 123 -7.12 17.27 4.34
C ALA A 123 -7.82 16.23 5.24
N LEU A 124 -8.83 15.51 4.72
CA LEU A 124 -9.50 14.44 5.46
C LEU A 124 -8.57 13.24 5.61
N VAL A 125 -7.87 12.83 4.53
CA VAL A 125 -6.85 11.77 4.61
C VAL A 125 -5.75 12.16 5.58
N GLN A 126 -5.29 13.40 5.55
CA GLN A 126 -4.29 13.91 6.49
C GLN A 126 -4.76 13.83 7.94
N ALA A 127 -6.05 14.06 8.19
CA ALA A 127 -6.67 13.92 9.51
C ALA A 127 -6.96 12.46 9.90
N GLY A 128 -6.72 11.50 9.00
CA GLY A 128 -7.05 10.09 9.22
C GLY A 128 -8.55 9.79 9.13
N ASP A 129 -9.31 10.62 8.42
CA ASP A 129 -10.75 10.46 8.25
C ASP A 129 -11.07 9.64 7.01
N PRO A 130 -11.62 8.42 7.17
CA PRO A 130 -11.98 7.55 6.05
C PRO A 130 -13.21 8.02 5.25
N ALA A 131 -13.86 9.11 5.64
CA ALA A 131 -14.92 9.74 4.87
C ALA A 131 -14.38 10.44 3.59
N SER A 132 -13.06 10.61 3.48
CA SER A 132 -12.44 11.17 2.27
C SER A 132 -12.76 10.31 1.03
N PRO A 133 -13.19 10.92 -0.09
CA PRO A 133 -13.37 10.20 -1.34
C PRO A 133 -12.07 9.60 -1.90
N VAL A 134 -10.92 10.17 -1.52
CA VAL A 134 -9.59 9.72 -1.94
C VAL A 134 -8.90 8.83 -0.90
N TRP A 135 -9.63 8.38 0.13
CA TRP A 135 -9.12 7.45 1.15
C TRP A 135 -8.49 6.21 0.50
N GLY A 136 -7.24 5.92 0.85
CA GLY A 136 -6.50 4.75 0.35
C GLY A 136 -5.88 4.89 -1.04
N LEU A 137 -6.14 5.96 -1.80
CA LEU A 137 -5.54 6.14 -3.13
C LEU A 137 -4.02 6.28 -3.08
N SER A 138 -3.49 6.93 -2.05
CA SER A 138 -2.03 7.07 -1.89
C SER A 138 -1.34 5.79 -1.38
N GLY A 139 -2.12 4.79 -0.96
CA GLY A 139 -1.65 3.53 -0.42
C GLY A 139 -1.56 3.50 1.11
N PHE A 140 -1.60 2.29 1.64
CA PHE A 140 -1.49 1.99 3.06
C PHE A 140 -0.10 1.46 3.39
N TYR A 141 0.57 2.06 4.35
CA TYR A 141 1.70 1.41 4.99
C TYR A 141 1.23 0.29 5.91
N ALA A 142 2.07 -0.73 6.06
CA ALA A 142 1.83 -1.84 6.95
C ALA A 142 3.09 -2.28 7.68
N SER A 143 2.90 -2.78 8.90
CA SER A 143 3.88 -3.60 9.62
C SER A 143 3.74 -5.06 9.18
N VAL A 144 4.83 -5.80 9.17
CA VAL A 144 4.81 -7.26 9.02
C VAL A 144 4.74 -7.87 10.42
N ILE A 145 3.63 -8.53 10.72
CA ILE A 145 3.37 -9.17 12.02
C ILE A 145 3.95 -10.57 12.05
N GLU A 146 3.74 -11.32 10.96
CA GLU A 146 4.32 -12.65 10.76
C GLU A 146 5.05 -12.65 9.42
N PRO A 147 6.37 -12.89 9.42
CA PRO A 147 7.13 -13.01 8.18
C PRO A 147 6.65 -14.16 7.30
N GLY A 148 6.82 -14.02 6.00
CA GLY A 148 6.48 -15.11 5.07
C GLY A 148 6.69 -14.72 3.62
N THR A 149 6.65 -15.72 2.75
CA THR A 149 6.77 -15.54 1.31
C THR A 149 5.45 -15.13 0.69
N VAL A 150 5.49 -14.21 -0.25
CA VAL A 150 4.35 -13.71 -1.01
C VAL A 150 4.66 -13.73 -2.50
N SER A 151 3.70 -14.19 -3.28
CA SER A 151 3.79 -14.31 -4.74
C SER A 151 2.56 -13.71 -5.42
N PRO A 152 2.67 -13.25 -6.68
CA PRO A 152 1.49 -12.91 -7.46
C PRO A 152 0.51 -14.10 -7.53
N GLY A 153 -0.78 -13.82 -7.35
CA GLY A 153 -1.84 -14.81 -7.29
C GLY A 153 -2.18 -15.29 -5.87
N ASP A 154 -1.35 -15.00 -4.88
CA ASP A 154 -1.65 -15.34 -3.49
C ASP A 154 -2.90 -14.61 -2.99
N GLU A 155 -3.65 -15.27 -2.11
CA GLU A 155 -4.80 -14.67 -1.46
C GLU A 155 -4.38 -13.55 -0.50
N VAL A 156 -5.19 -12.49 -0.48
CA VAL A 156 -5.16 -11.43 0.54
C VAL A 156 -6.49 -11.49 1.29
N ALA A 157 -6.47 -11.87 2.56
CA ALA A 157 -7.68 -12.06 3.36
C ALA A 157 -7.64 -11.26 4.67
N LEU A 158 -8.70 -10.49 4.94
CA LEU A 158 -8.87 -9.82 6.22
C LEU A 158 -9.10 -10.88 7.32
N ILE A 159 -8.19 -10.92 8.30
CA ILE A 159 -8.25 -11.88 9.42
C ILE A 159 -8.61 -11.25 10.76
N THR A 160 -8.47 -9.93 10.89
CA THR A 160 -8.84 -9.19 12.09
C THR A 160 -9.61 -7.95 11.68
N PRO A 161 -10.91 -7.84 12.03
CA PRO A 161 -11.65 -6.60 11.84
C PRO A 161 -11.02 -5.50 12.70
N PRO A 162 -11.14 -4.22 12.30
CA PRO A 162 -10.61 -3.10 13.08
C PRO A 162 -11.21 -3.13 14.48
N SER A 163 -10.38 -2.96 15.50
CA SER A 163 -10.89 -2.71 16.85
C SER A 163 -11.67 -1.40 16.78
N ARG A 164 -12.97 -1.45 17.00
CA ARG A 164 -13.77 -0.24 17.20
C ARG A 164 -13.22 0.47 18.44
N ARG A 165 -12.33 1.43 18.28
CA ARG A 165 -12.03 2.38 19.35
C ARG A 165 -13.34 3.08 19.66
N ARG A 166 -13.96 2.71 20.78
CA ARG A 166 -15.04 3.52 21.36
C ARG A 166 -14.44 4.90 21.58
N ARG A 167 -14.91 5.88 20.82
CA ARG A 167 -14.71 7.28 21.19
C ARG A 167 -15.39 7.44 22.56
N ARG A 168 -14.59 7.70 23.58
CA ARG A 168 -15.06 8.22 24.87
C ARG A 168 -15.17 9.73 24.73
#